data_32e9cc50c4fd7ae4dbbc61836d9be461
#
_entry.id   32e9cc50c4fd7ae4dbbc61836d9be461
#
_cell.length_a   1.000
_cell.length_b   1.000
_cell.length_c   1.000
_cell.angle_alpha   90.00
_cell.angle_beta   90.00
_cell.angle_gamma   90.00
#
_symmetry.space_group_name_H-M   'P 1'
#
loop_
_entity.id
_entity.type
_entity.pdbx_description
1 polymer ?
#
loop_
_entity_poly.entity_id
_entity_poly.type
_entity_poly.pdbx_seq_one_letter_code
_entity_poly.pdbx_strand_id
1 'polypeptide(L)'
;MITEWYPHASRVEPRKPLNDLTLYHPNQPDGSITWDAVTVSPFLTADFPREVGSNRYYAARAATSTPIRVQTPLGEQYEKFLFYRGVSVFAVPISAAVAADGKVRAENRGEHPIPSIVLFDRRGEKVGYRIVKPFPKEASLDPPELTDSIDSLVRDLEGILIAQGLYQNEA
;
A
#
# COMPACT_ATOMS: atom_id res chain seq x y z
N MET A 1 -2.05 6.36 -12.82
CA MET A 1 -0.75 6.91 -13.31
C MET A 1 0.37 6.33 -12.46
N ILE A 2 1.37 5.74 -13.09
CA ILE A 2 2.56 5.18 -12.44
C ILE A 2 3.61 6.29 -12.34
N THR A 3 4.20 6.47 -11.16
CA THR A 3 5.11 7.60 -10.86
C THR A 3 6.53 7.17 -10.52
N GLU A 4 6.73 5.93 -10.09
CA GLU A 4 8.02 5.41 -9.68
C GLU A 4 8.04 3.89 -9.82
N TRP A 5 9.19 3.32 -10.25
CA TRP A 5 9.37 1.87 -10.37
C TRP A 5 10.86 1.50 -10.32
N TYR A 6 11.15 0.34 -9.77
CA TYR A 6 12.48 -0.25 -9.67
C TYR A 6 12.40 -1.78 -9.84
N PRO A 7 13.34 -2.41 -10.53
CA PRO A 7 14.38 -1.82 -11.38
C PRO A 7 13.79 -1.12 -12.61
N HIS A 8 14.64 -0.58 -13.49
CA HIS A 8 14.19 0.08 -14.72
C HIS A 8 13.33 -0.88 -15.56
N ALA A 9 12.14 -0.45 -15.92
CA ALA A 9 11.19 -1.26 -16.68
C ALA A 9 11.52 -1.24 -18.18
N SER A 10 11.20 -2.33 -18.88
CA SER A 10 11.31 -2.40 -20.33
C SER A 10 10.27 -1.49 -21.00
N ARG A 11 9.08 -1.38 -20.41
CA ARG A 11 7.98 -0.54 -20.90
C ARG A 11 7.10 -0.05 -19.77
N VAL A 12 6.65 1.18 -19.88
CA VAL A 12 5.65 1.79 -18.99
C VAL A 12 4.59 2.48 -19.84
N GLU A 13 3.33 2.15 -19.67
CA GLU A 13 2.23 2.71 -20.43
C GLU A 13 1.09 3.17 -19.51
N PRO A 14 0.44 4.30 -19.80
CA PRO A 14 0.90 5.32 -20.72
C PRO A 14 2.13 6.04 -20.17
N ARG A 15 3.14 6.22 -20.99
CA ARG A 15 4.32 7.01 -20.64
C ARG A 15 3.96 8.49 -20.72
N LYS A 16 3.87 9.14 -19.57
CA LYS A 16 3.67 10.59 -19.49
C LYS A 16 4.91 11.26 -18.91
N PRO A 17 5.27 12.46 -19.38
CA PRO A 17 6.37 13.21 -18.80
C PRO A 17 6.12 13.47 -17.31
N LEU A 18 7.14 13.31 -16.48
CA LEU A 18 7.08 13.47 -15.01
C LEU A 18 6.54 14.84 -14.56
N ASN A 19 6.61 15.85 -15.44
CA ASN A 19 6.32 17.24 -15.11
C ASN A 19 4.91 17.69 -15.54
N ASP A 20 4.13 16.82 -16.15
CA ASP A 20 2.81 17.19 -16.68
C ASP A 20 1.68 16.55 -15.86
N LEU A 21 1.42 17.14 -14.70
CA LEU A 21 0.29 16.78 -13.86
C LEU A 21 -1.06 17.15 -14.48
N THR A 22 -1.07 17.99 -15.52
CA THR A 22 -2.30 18.39 -16.21
C THR A 22 -2.86 17.28 -17.12
N LEU A 23 -2.04 16.27 -17.43
CA LEU A 23 -2.44 15.11 -18.23
C LEU A 23 -3.04 13.97 -17.39
N TYR A 24 -3.29 14.21 -16.10
CA TYR A 24 -4.01 13.27 -15.26
C TYR A 24 -5.50 13.28 -15.66
N HIS A 25 -5.90 12.29 -16.42
CA HIS A 25 -7.30 12.05 -16.70
C HIS A 25 -7.87 11.05 -15.70
N PRO A 26 -8.84 11.45 -14.85
CA PRO A 26 -9.47 10.53 -13.90
C PRO A 26 -10.13 9.31 -14.55
N ASN A 27 -10.44 9.40 -15.84
CA ASN A 27 -11.06 8.34 -16.63
C ASN A 27 -10.05 7.43 -17.38
N GLN A 28 -8.75 7.54 -17.10
CA GLN A 28 -7.75 6.63 -17.67
C GLN A 28 -7.38 5.58 -16.61
N PRO A 29 -8.11 4.45 -16.53
CA PRO A 29 -8.02 3.50 -15.43
C PRO A 29 -6.71 2.73 -15.46
N ASP A 30 -6.15 2.48 -16.65
CA ASP A 30 -5.14 1.46 -16.82
C ASP A 30 -3.74 2.03 -16.99
N GLY A 31 -2.81 1.50 -16.23
CA GLY A 31 -1.38 1.66 -16.42
C GLY A 31 -0.72 0.29 -16.37
N SER A 32 0.28 0.08 -17.21
CA SER A 32 1.07 -1.14 -17.20
C SER A 32 2.55 -0.85 -17.07
N ILE A 33 3.25 -1.73 -16.34
CA ILE A 33 4.71 -1.78 -16.29
C ILE A 33 5.10 -3.19 -16.73
N THR A 34 6.08 -3.26 -17.62
CA THR A 34 6.60 -4.52 -18.13
C THR A 34 8.08 -4.64 -17.86
N TRP A 35 8.48 -5.76 -17.29
CA TRP A 35 9.86 -6.22 -17.19
C TRP A 35 9.96 -7.52 -17.97
N ASP A 36 10.65 -7.49 -19.12
CA ASP A 36 10.63 -8.60 -20.07
C ASP A 36 11.49 -9.81 -19.61
N ALA A 37 12.51 -9.57 -18.80
CA ALA A 37 13.42 -10.64 -18.37
C ALA A 37 13.74 -10.49 -16.88
N VAL A 38 13.00 -11.21 -16.05
CA VAL A 38 13.20 -11.27 -14.60
C VAL A 38 13.63 -12.68 -14.22
N THR A 39 14.75 -12.81 -13.51
CA THR A 39 15.25 -14.08 -13.00
C THR A 39 15.36 -14.01 -11.49
N VAL A 40 14.75 -14.97 -10.79
CA VAL A 40 14.95 -15.15 -9.34
C VAL A 40 16.33 -15.76 -9.11
N SER A 41 17.14 -15.16 -8.25
CA SER A 41 18.55 -15.51 -8.05
C SER A 41 18.87 -15.77 -6.57
N PRO A 42 18.51 -16.95 -6.03
CA PRO A 42 18.60 -17.23 -4.58
C PRO A 42 20.01 -17.16 -4.01
N PHE A 43 21.04 -17.34 -4.86
CA PHE A 43 22.43 -17.36 -4.44
C PHE A 43 23.17 -16.05 -4.73
N LEU A 44 22.45 -15.05 -5.19
CA LEU A 44 23.05 -13.77 -5.52
C LEU A 44 23.34 -12.98 -4.26
N THR A 45 24.61 -12.64 -4.07
CA THR A 45 25.03 -11.63 -3.10
C THR A 45 25.25 -10.33 -3.87
N ALA A 46 24.23 -9.51 -3.97
CA ALA A 46 24.32 -8.21 -4.61
C ALA A 46 24.44 -7.11 -3.55
N ASP A 47 25.31 -6.13 -3.83
CA ASP A 47 25.32 -4.90 -3.04
C ASP A 47 24.25 -3.96 -3.59
N PHE A 48 23.15 -3.87 -2.85
CA PHE A 48 22.06 -3.00 -3.23
C PHE A 48 22.40 -1.56 -2.87
N PRO A 49 22.13 -0.59 -3.74
CA PRO A 49 22.35 0.81 -3.43
C PRO A 49 21.67 1.19 -2.11
N ARG A 50 22.42 1.86 -1.24
CA ARG A 50 21.90 2.40 0.01
C ARG A 50 21.77 3.90 -0.15
N GLU A 51 20.57 4.40 0.08
CA GLU A 51 20.33 5.83 0.14
C GLU A 51 19.93 6.23 1.55
N VAL A 52 20.47 7.33 2.01
CA VAL A 52 20.08 7.94 3.29
C VAL A 52 18.98 8.95 2.98
N GLY A 53 17.74 8.61 3.34
CA GLY A 53 16.61 9.49 3.10
C GLY A 53 15.25 8.86 3.48
N SER A 54 14.20 9.64 3.32
CA SER A 54 12.82 9.24 3.62
C SER A 54 12.10 8.51 2.47
N ASN A 55 12.83 8.03 1.48
CA ASN A 55 12.23 7.34 0.35
C ASN A 55 11.69 5.97 0.80
N ARG A 56 10.40 5.75 0.61
CA ARG A 56 9.68 4.53 1.00
C ARG A 56 10.22 3.27 0.32
N TYR A 57 10.78 3.39 -0.87
CA TYR A 57 11.41 2.28 -1.57
C TYR A 57 12.59 1.69 -0.78
N TYR A 58 13.45 2.53 -0.22
CA TYR A 58 14.60 2.06 0.57
C TYR A 58 14.17 1.44 1.90
N ALA A 59 13.10 1.94 2.51
CA ALA A 59 12.50 1.31 3.69
C ALA A 59 11.94 -0.09 3.35
N ALA A 60 11.26 -0.24 2.21
CA ALA A 60 10.76 -1.53 1.75
C ALA A 60 11.87 -2.55 1.49
N ARG A 61 13.08 -2.12 1.12
CA ARG A 61 14.27 -2.99 0.97
C ARG A 61 14.72 -3.68 2.26
N ALA A 62 14.26 -3.24 3.42
CA ALA A 62 14.51 -3.93 4.68
C ALA A 62 13.81 -5.30 4.75
N ALA A 63 12.74 -5.51 3.96
CA ALA A 63 12.06 -6.80 3.86
C ALA A 63 13.01 -7.90 3.38
N THR A 64 12.83 -9.10 3.92
CA THR A 64 13.57 -10.29 3.49
C THR A 64 12.95 -10.85 2.23
N SER A 65 13.73 -10.94 1.17
CA SER A 65 13.29 -11.48 -0.11
C SER A 65 14.43 -12.16 -0.84
N THR A 66 14.11 -13.05 -1.76
CA THR A 66 15.08 -13.61 -2.69
C THR A 66 15.40 -12.56 -3.77
N PRO A 67 16.69 -12.22 -3.99
CA PRO A 67 17.07 -11.25 -4.99
C PRO A 67 16.60 -11.63 -6.40
N ILE A 68 16.31 -10.63 -7.18
CA ILE A 68 15.98 -10.76 -8.60
C ILE A 68 17.05 -10.06 -9.45
N ARG A 69 17.31 -10.63 -10.62
CA ARG A 69 18.10 -10.06 -11.68
C ARG A 69 17.16 -9.68 -12.81
N VAL A 70 17.27 -8.46 -13.29
CA VAL A 70 16.42 -7.93 -14.37
C VAL A 70 17.30 -7.40 -15.48
N GLN A 71 17.09 -7.91 -16.70
CA GLN A 71 17.69 -7.33 -17.88
C GLN A 71 16.88 -6.11 -18.30
N THR A 72 17.49 -4.95 -18.26
CA THR A 72 16.83 -3.68 -18.58
C THR A 72 17.43 -3.03 -19.83
N PRO A 73 16.77 -2.04 -20.45
CA PRO A 73 17.36 -1.27 -21.54
C PRO A 73 18.66 -0.54 -21.15
N LEU A 74 18.91 -0.34 -19.87
CA LEU A 74 20.12 0.29 -19.32
C LEU A 74 21.20 -0.71 -18.89
N GLY A 75 21.00 -1.99 -19.16
CA GLY A 75 21.86 -3.09 -18.72
C GLY A 75 21.23 -3.93 -17.62
N GLU A 76 22.02 -4.83 -17.06
CA GLU A 76 21.57 -5.73 -16.00
C GLU A 76 21.46 -4.98 -14.66
N GLN A 77 20.34 -5.15 -13.98
CA GLN A 77 20.10 -4.57 -12.66
C GLN A 77 19.66 -5.65 -11.67
N TYR A 78 19.99 -5.43 -10.40
CA TYR A 78 19.69 -6.34 -9.30
C TYR A 78 18.84 -5.62 -8.26
N GLU A 79 17.76 -6.27 -7.83
CA GLU A 79 16.86 -5.75 -6.81
C GLU A 79 16.37 -6.89 -5.91
N LYS A 80 15.80 -6.51 -4.76
CA LYS A 80 15.14 -7.48 -3.88
C LYS A 80 13.75 -7.88 -4.37
N PHE A 81 13.09 -6.98 -5.11
CA PHE A 81 11.73 -7.17 -5.63
C PHE A 81 11.46 -6.17 -6.76
N LEU A 82 10.38 -6.39 -7.48
CA LEU A 82 9.84 -5.40 -8.40
C LEU A 82 9.01 -4.39 -7.59
N PHE A 83 9.44 -3.16 -7.58
CA PHE A 83 8.76 -2.09 -6.90
C PHE A 83 8.06 -1.16 -7.90
N TYR A 84 6.85 -0.76 -7.59
CA TYR A 84 6.19 0.32 -8.29
C TYR A 84 5.24 1.06 -7.35
N ARG A 85 5.05 2.32 -7.64
CA ARG A 85 3.97 3.10 -7.05
C ARG A 85 3.37 4.05 -8.06
N GLY A 86 2.13 4.44 -7.82
CA GLY A 86 1.41 5.34 -8.67
C GLY A 86 0.15 5.86 -8.00
N VAL A 87 -0.58 6.66 -8.75
CA VAL A 87 -1.90 7.13 -8.38
C VAL A 87 -2.90 6.43 -9.28
N SER A 88 -3.91 5.82 -8.70
CA SER A 88 -5.04 5.24 -9.42
C SER A 88 -6.34 5.90 -8.99
N VAL A 89 -7.31 5.90 -9.90
CA VAL A 89 -8.68 6.34 -9.63
C VAL A 89 -9.57 5.13 -9.79
N PHE A 90 -10.03 4.63 -8.65
CA PHE A 90 -11.03 3.57 -8.61
C PHE A 90 -12.05 3.90 -7.52
N ALA A 91 -13.25 3.40 -7.67
CA ALA A 91 -14.25 3.51 -6.63
C ALA A 91 -13.80 2.70 -5.40
N VAL A 92 -13.61 3.37 -4.29
CA VAL A 92 -13.29 2.68 -3.03
C VAL A 92 -14.48 1.82 -2.65
N PRO A 93 -14.30 0.52 -2.38
CA PRO A 93 -15.42 -0.40 -2.14
C PRO A 93 -16.06 -0.21 -0.75
N ILE A 94 -15.70 0.82 -0.04
CA ILE A 94 -16.29 1.16 1.25
C ILE A 94 -16.75 2.61 1.25
N SER A 95 -17.91 2.86 1.81
CA SER A 95 -18.35 4.21 2.18
C SER A 95 -18.45 4.34 3.69
N ALA A 96 -18.15 5.52 4.19
CA ALA A 96 -18.34 5.87 5.60
C ALA A 96 -18.93 7.28 5.73
N ALA A 97 -19.82 7.45 6.67
CA ALA A 97 -20.43 8.75 6.98
C ALA A 97 -20.73 8.85 8.47
N VAL A 98 -20.55 10.04 9.02
CA VAL A 98 -21.02 10.34 10.40
C VAL A 98 -22.49 10.65 10.35
N ALA A 99 -23.30 9.92 11.11
CA ALA A 99 -24.74 10.12 11.24
C ALA A 99 -25.05 11.22 12.27
N ALA A 100 -26.28 11.69 12.27
CA ALA A 100 -26.74 12.76 13.19
C ALA A 100 -26.63 12.36 14.67
N ASP A 101 -26.67 11.08 14.99
CA ASP A 101 -26.44 10.50 16.31
C ASP A 101 -24.97 10.39 16.72
N GLY A 102 -24.05 10.87 15.87
CA GLY A 102 -22.61 10.81 16.08
C GLY A 102 -21.95 9.47 15.76
N LYS A 103 -22.70 8.44 15.39
CA LYS A 103 -22.17 7.15 14.99
C LYS A 103 -21.59 7.19 13.58
N VAL A 104 -20.60 6.35 13.33
CA VAL A 104 -20.05 6.16 11.99
C VAL A 104 -20.77 4.98 11.32
N ARG A 105 -21.50 5.27 10.25
CA ARG A 105 -22.09 4.23 9.40
C ARG A 105 -21.11 3.88 8.31
N ALA A 106 -20.71 2.63 8.24
CA ALA A 106 -19.83 2.09 7.23
C ALA A 106 -20.57 1.01 6.42
N GLU A 107 -20.37 1.02 5.10
CA GLU A 107 -21.00 0.09 4.15
C GLU A 107 -19.95 -0.44 3.19
N ASN A 108 -19.89 -1.75 3.03
CA ASN A 108 -19.13 -2.40 1.96
C ASN A 108 -19.94 -2.39 0.66
N ARG A 109 -19.56 -1.57 -0.29
CA ARG A 109 -20.19 -1.45 -1.62
C ARG A 109 -19.55 -2.37 -2.66
N GLY A 110 -18.46 -3.04 -2.30
CA GLY A 110 -17.80 -4.00 -3.15
C GLY A 110 -18.48 -5.38 -3.14
N GLU A 111 -18.04 -6.22 -4.07
CA GLU A 111 -18.49 -7.61 -4.20
C GLU A 111 -17.77 -8.55 -3.24
N HIS A 112 -16.57 -8.17 -2.80
CA HIS A 112 -15.74 -9.00 -1.94
C HIS A 112 -15.91 -8.65 -0.47
N PRO A 113 -15.85 -9.65 0.43
CA PRO A 113 -15.85 -9.38 1.87
C PRO A 113 -14.62 -8.58 2.29
N ILE A 114 -14.81 -7.67 3.23
CA ILE A 114 -13.71 -6.92 3.85
C ILE A 114 -13.34 -7.65 5.15
N PRO A 115 -12.10 -8.15 5.28
CA PRO A 115 -11.71 -8.94 6.46
C PRO A 115 -11.79 -8.15 7.76
N SER A 116 -11.39 -6.87 7.73
CA SER A 116 -11.46 -5.98 8.88
C SER A 116 -11.48 -4.52 8.46
N ILE A 117 -12.05 -3.67 9.31
CA ILE A 117 -11.91 -2.21 9.24
C ILE A 117 -11.44 -1.68 10.58
N VAL A 118 -10.75 -0.55 10.54
CA VAL A 118 -10.33 0.19 11.72
C VAL A 118 -10.97 1.56 11.68
N LEU A 119 -11.79 1.86 12.70
CA LEU A 119 -12.27 3.20 12.96
C LEU A 119 -11.27 3.88 13.89
N PHE A 120 -10.63 4.94 13.42
CA PHE A 120 -9.64 5.71 14.17
C PHE A 120 -10.14 7.14 14.38
N ASP A 121 -10.01 7.65 15.61
CA ASP A 121 -10.28 9.05 15.96
C ASP A 121 -9.06 9.64 16.69
N ARG A 122 -8.70 10.85 16.32
CA ARG A 122 -7.62 11.61 16.96
C ARG A 122 -8.07 13.03 17.23
N ARG A 123 -7.95 13.46 18.50
CA ARG A 123 -8.26 14.83 18.92
C ARG A 123 -7.07 15.39 19.71
N GLY A 124 -6.27 16.19 19.04
CA GLY A 124 -4.98 16.64 19.55
C GLY A 124 -4.01 15.47 19.75
N GLU A 125 -3.60 15.24 21.00
CA GLU A 125 -2.70 14.12 21.36
C GLU A 125 -3.46 12.85 21.77
N LYS A 126 -4.77 12.95 22.02
CA LYS A 126 -5.59 11.80 22.39
C LYS A 126 -6.00 11.01 21.16
N VAL A 127 -5.89 9.70 21.24
CA VAL A 127 -6.27 8.78 20.18
C VAL A 127 -7.17 7.67 20.71
N GLY A 128 -8.01 7.17 19.83
CA GLY A 128 -8.81 5.99 20.08
C GLY A 128 -9.06 5.24 18.78
N TYR A 129 -9.25 3.93 18.85
CA TYR A 129 -9.58 3.13 17.69
C TYR A 129 -10.46 1.94 18.05
N ARG A 130 -11.14 1.43 17.05
CA ARG A 130 -11.98 0.24 17.13
C ARG A 130 -11.76 -0.63 15.91
N ILE A 131 -11.50 -1.91 16.13
CA ILE A 131 -11.37 -2.90 15.06
C ILE A 131 -12.64 -3.71 14.97
N VAL A 132 -13.18 -3.84 13.74
CA VAL A 132 -14.32 -4.69 13.43
C VAL A 132 -13.87 -5.79 12.49
N LYS A 133 -13.91 -7.03 12.95
CA LYS A 133 -13.49 -8.21 12.18
C LYS A 133 -14.35 -9.44 12.53
N PRO A 134 -14.90 -10.19 11.55
CA PRO A 134 -14.98 -9.77 10.15
C PRO A 134 -15.88 -8.54 10.02
N PHE A 135 -15.64 -7.72 8.98
CA PHE A 135 -16.52 -6.58 8.72
C PHE A 135 -17.77 -7.06 8.01
N PRO A 136 -18.96 -6.83 8.58
CA PRO A 136 -20.22 -7.16 7.93
C PRO A 136 -20.47 -6.26 6.71
N LYS A 137 -21.52 -6.56 5.94
CA LYS A 137 -21.89 -5.71 4.79
C LYS A 137 -22.11 -4.25 5.19
N GLU A 138 -22.68 -4.04 6.38
CA GLU A 138 -22.96 -2.74 6.97
C GLU A 138 -22.67 -2.76 8.47
N ALA A 139 -22.21 -1.66 9.01
CA ALA A 139 -22.04 -1.47 10.46
C ALA A 139 -22.35 -0.03 10.87
N SER A 140 -22.92 0.11 12.08
CA SER A 140 -23.07 1.39 12.77
C SER A 140 -22.18 1.34 14.01
N LEU A 141 -21.14 2.16 14.02
CA LEU A 141 -20.08 2.13 15.01
C LEU A 141 -20.13 3.38 15.89
N ASP A 142 -20.13 3.18 17.20
CA ASP A 142 -19.90 4.29 18.12
C ASP A 142 -18.45 4.81 17.94
N PRO A 143 -18.23 6.12 18.07
CA PRO A 143 -16.87 6.67 18.13
C PRO A 143 -16.05 5.93 19.20
N PRO A 144 -14.74 5.69 18.95
CA PRO A 144 -13.90 5.07 19.95
C PRO A 144 -13.67 6.02 21.14
N GLU A 145 -13.44 5.47 22.32
CA GLU A 145 -12.93 6.24 23.44
C GLU A 145 -11.47 6.64 23.15
N LEU A 146 -11.12 7.87 23.52
CA LEU A 146 -9.78 8.42 23.22
C LEU A 146 -8.79 8.08 24.33
N THR A 147 -8.61 6.80 24.58
CA THR A 147 -7.77 6.24 25.67
C THR A 147 -6.65 5.34 25.17
N ASP A 148 -6.56 5.15 23.86
CA ASP A 148 -5.57 4.29 23.24
C ASP A 148 -4.24 5.02 22.98
N SER A 149 -3.26 4.30 22.44
CA SER A 149 -1.98 4.82 21.99
C SER A 149 -1.74 4.50 20.52
N ILE A 150 -0.89 5.29 19.87
CA ILE A 150 -0.45 4.98 18.50
C ILE A 150 0.29 3.63 18.48
N ASP A 151 1.09 3.33 19.50
CA ASP A 151 1.85 2.07 19.55
C ASP A 151 0.93 0.85 19.66
N SER A 152 -0.22 0.97 20.34
CA SER A 152 -1.21 -0.11 20.38
C SER A 152 -1.87 -0.29 19.02
N LEU A 153 -2.23 0.80 18.36
CA LEU A 153 -2.79 0.76 17.01
C LEU A 153 -1.82 0.11 16.01
N VAL A 154 -0.53 0.49 16.04
CA VAL A 154 0.50 -0.10 15.16
C VAL A 154 0.59 -1.60 15.35
N ARG A 155 0.71 -2.08 16.60
CA ARG A 155 0.76 -3.52 16.88
C ARG A 155 -0.48 -4.28 16.38
N ASP A 156 -1.65 -3.70 16.53
CA ASP A 156 -2.89 -4.33 16.07
C ASP A 156 -2.99 -4.35 14.54
N LEU A 157 -2.53 -3.27 13.87
CA LEU A 157 -2.43 -3.23 12.41
C LEU A 157 -1.43 -4.26 11.87
N GLU A 158 -0.26 -4.38 12.47
CA GLU A 158 0.72 -5.44 12.15
C GLU A 158 0.06 -6.82 12.27
N GLY A 159 -0.64 -7.07 13.38
CA GLY A 159 -1.37 -8.33 13.57
C GLY A 159 -2.43 -8.60 12.51
N ILE A 160 -3.13 -7.58 12.04
CA ILE A 160 -4.10 -7.69 10.94
C ILE A 160 -3.40 -8.03 9.64
N LEU A 161 -2.28 -7.37 9.31
CA LEU A 161 -1.53 -7.59 8.09
C LEU A 161 -0.92 -9.00 8.05
N ILE A 162 -0.34 -9.46 9.17
CA ILE A 162 0.18 -10.83 9.30
C ILE A 162 -0.92 -11.86 9.12
N ALA A 163 -2.09 -11.63 9.71
CA ALA A 163 -3.24 -12.53 9.56
C ALA A 163 -3.77 -12.60 8.11
N GLN A 164 -3.43 -11.63 7.27
CA GLN A 164 -3.75 -11.60 5.84
C GLN A 164 -2.62 -12.14 4.96
N GLY A 165 -1.54 -12.64 5.55
CA GLY A 165 -0.48 -13.35 4.84
C GLY A 165 0.84 -12.60 4.67
N LEU A 166 0.99 -11.40 5.22
CA LEU A 166 2.29 -10.74 5.25
C LEU A 166 3.23 -11.41 6.26
N TYR A 167 4.51 -11.41 5.96
CA TYR A 167 5.52 -11.76 6.95
C TYR A 167 5.66 -10.64 7.99
N GLN A 168 6.11 -11.00 9.20
CA GLN A 168 6.22 -10.06 10.31
C GLN A 168 7.10 -8.83 10.01
N ASN A 169 8.14 -9.00 9.20
CA ASN A 169 9.03 -7.92 8.79
C ASN A 169 8.52 -7.10 7.58
N GLU A 170 7.36 -7.45 7.05
CA GLU A 170 6.65 -6.72 5.98
C GLU A 170 5.45 -5.94 6.52
N ALA A 171 4.90 -6.38 7.64
CA ALA A 171 3.78 -5.75 8.32
C ALA A 171 4.21 -4.51 9.11
#